data_8fe9a6e59ae49eb4d1f18d1337fff550
#
_entry.id   8fe9a6e59ae49eb4d1f18d1337fff550
#
_cell.length_a   1.000
_cell.length_b   1.000
_cell.length_c   1.000
_cell.angle_alpha   90.00
_cell.angle_beta   90.00
_cell.angle_gamma   90.00
#
_symmetry.space_group_name_H-M   'P 1'
#
loop_
_entity.id
_entity.type
_entity.pdbx_description
1 polymer ?
#
loop_
_entity_poly.entity_id
_entity_poly.type
_entity_poly.pdbx_seq_one_letter_code
_entity_poly.pdbx_strand_id
1 'polypeptide(L)'
;MLTFLGRKEKYDQMNDMTEAFEQEQLAWQAASVAELTTNFDYNNLTSEAKISYDIWLYQYQQAKAGAKFNNNNYIFTQFNGIQAFAAQFLINFHQVDELSDMQAYVKRIAGVSTAIDQLLVRAKENAAFGTRPPKFAYEGVIEQASNLITGRPFTEDEAAVDSPLWMDVQRKITGLVEAKKITKEQAESLESDAKKQLLATFLPSYQALISWFESDIVNSKSNPTGVATQTNGQAFYNHMINASTTTELSAGEIHAIGVKEVARITNEMIAIKERVGFDGDLPAFFNFIKTDEQFFYPNTDEGRQGYITDTETYLGFINEQLPKYFSLLPKADLVVKRVEAFREQDGAAQHYSSGTPDGSRPGVYYAHLSDMTAMPKNEMEGVAYHEGNPGHHMQISIAQELTSIPQFRTQANFTAYSEGW
;
A
#
# COMPACT_ATOMS: atom_id res chain seq x y z
N MET A 1 6.74 10.66 -2.82
CA MET A 1 8.15 10.23 -2.62
C MET A 1 8.81 10.94 -1.43
N LEU A 2 9.03 12.27 -1.46
CA LEU A 2 9.79 12.98 -0.42
C LEU A 2 9.29 12.71 1.01
N THR A 3 7.97 12.79 1.23
CA THR A 3 7.35 12.53 2.55
C THR A 3 7.58 11.11 3.06
N PHE A 4 7.58 10.10 2.18
CA PHE A 4 7.90 8.71 2.56
C PHE A 4 9.34 8.56 3.03
N LEU A 5 10.24 9.40 2.51
CA LEU A 5 11.66 9.46 2.90
C LEU A 5 11.91 10.37 4.11
N GLY A 6 10.88 10.86 4.79
CA GLY A 6 11.00 11.79 5.91
C GLY A 6 11.40 13.22 5.53
N ARG A 7 11.41 13.55 4.23
CA ARG A 7 11.83 14.84 3.72
C ARG A 7 10.68 15.82 3.65
N LYS A 8 10.92 17.06 4.06
CA LYS A 8 9.91 18.13 4.16
C LYS A 8 9.93 19.15 3.03
N GLU A 9 10.74 18.96 1.98
CA GLU A 9 10.70 19.82 0.80
C GLU A 9 9.38 19.66 0.06
N LYS A 10 8.78 20.76 -0.36
CA LYS A 10 7.45 20.81 -0.99
C LYS A 10 6.37 20.15 -0.12
N TYR A 11 6.48 20.31 1.20
CA TYR A 11 5.67 19.57 2.17
C TYR A 11 4.19 19.94 2.12
N ASP A 12 3.86 21.06 1.52
CA ASP A 12 2.50 21.56 1.29
C ASP A 12 1.88 21.15 -0.05
N GLN A 13 2.60 20.34 -0.87
CA GLN A 13 2.15 19.96 -2.20
C GLN A 13 1.78 18.48 -2.26
N MET A 14 0.84 18.17 -3.16
CA MET A 14 0.54 16.80 -3.64
C MET A 14 1.01 16.66 -5.08
N ASN A 15 1.24 15.43 -5.53
CA ASN A 15 1.61 15.16 -6.91
C ASN A 15 0.42 15.47 -7.84
N ASP A 16 0.72 15.93 -9.05
CA ASP A 16 -0.23 15.95 -10.15
C ASP A 16 -0.54 14.50 -10.59
N MET A 17 -1.82 14.16 -10.74
CA MET A 17 -2.31 12.83 -11.09
C MET A 17 -2.92 12.77 -12.48
N THR A 18 -2.69 13.80 -13.31
CA THR A 18 -3.16 13.84 -14.69
C THR A 18 -2.35 12.94 -15.61
N GLU A 19 -2.95 12.49 -16.70
CA GLU A 19 -2.24 11.77 -17.77
C GLU A 19 -1.13 12.65 -18.40
N ALA A 20 -1.36 13.95 -18.51
CA ALA A 20 -0.36 14.89 -19.02
C ALA A 20 0.93 14.86 -18.17
N PHE A 21 0.81 14.82 -16.87
CA PHE A 21 1.96 14.68 -15.98
C PHE A 21 2.68 13.34 -16.15
N GLU A 22 1.95 12.23 -16.32
CA GLU A 22 2.57 10.92 -16.61
C GLU A 22 3.37 10.97 -17.92
N GLN A 23 2.84 11.62 -18.95
CA GLN A 23 3.55 11.80 -20.23
C GLN A 23 4.81 12.67 -20.06
N GLU A 24 4.76 13.73 -19.25
CA GLU A 24 5.95 14.55 -18.92
C GLU A 24 7.00 13.71 -18.18
N GLN A 25 6.59 12.86 -17.23
CA GLN A 25 7.51 11.97 -16.51
C GLN A 25 8.16 10.96 -17.46
N LEU A 26 7.41 10.38 -18.38
CA LEU A 26 7.95 9.45 -19.37
C LEU A 26 8.93 10.15 -20.32
N ALA A 27 8.62 11.38 -20.76
CA ALA A 27 9.51 12.19 -21.60
C ALA A 27 10.80 12.56 -20.85
N TRP A 28 10.71 12.91 -19.57
CA TRP A 28 11.88 13.15 -18.72
C TRP A 28 12.75 11.89 -18.56
N GLN A 29 12.16 10.73 -18.32
CA GLN A 29 12.88 9.46 -18.26
C GLN A 29 13.58 9.17 -19.60
N ALA A 30 12.91 9.41 -20.72
CA ALA A 30 13.50 9.22 -22.06
C ALA A 30 14.74 10.12 -22.27
N ALA A 31 14.65 11.39 -21.88
CA ALA A 31 15.75 12.33 -21.96
C ALA A 31 16.92 11.92 -21.04
N SER A 32 16.63 11.49 -19.82
CA SER A 32 17.63 11.00 -18.87
C SER A 32 18.35 9.73 -19.39
N VAL A 33 17.64 8.79 -20.01
CA VAL A 33 18.25 7.61 -20.63
C VAL A 33 19.11 7.99 -21.85
N ALA A 34 18.65 8.95 -22.66
CA ALA A 34 19.47 9.44 -23.79
C ALA A 34 20.77 10.10 -23.30
N GLU A 35 20.72 10.88 -22.23
CA GLU A 35 21.90 11.45 -21.57
C GLU A 35 22.82 10.36 -21.02
N LEU A 36 22.28 9.37 -20.31
CA LEU A 36 23.03 8.24 -19.77
C LEU A 36 23.77 7.48 -20.87
N THR A 37 23.09 7.13 -21.96
CA THR A 37 23.67 6.34 -23.06
C THR A 37 24.67 7.12 -23.89
N THR A 38 24.60 8.46 -23.93
CA THR A 38 25.49 9.32 -24.68
C THR A 38 26.77 9.65 -23.89
N ASN A 39 26.65 9.88 -22.58
CA ASN A 39 27.75 10.41 -21.77
C ASN A 39 28.56 9.33 -21.05
N PHE A 40 28.06 8.09 -20.97
CA PHE A 40 28.74 7.01 -20.25
C PHE A 40 29.01 5.81 -21.15
N ASP A 41 30.29 5.48 -21.31
CA ASP A 41 30.70 4.20 -21.96
C ASP A 41 30.49 3.05 -20.96
N TYR A 42 29.51 2.20 -21.25
CA TYR A 42 29.14 1.07 -20.40
C TYR A 42 30.34 0.17 -20.05
N ASN A 43 31.27 -0.05 -20.99
CA ASN A 43 32.42 -0.95 -20.78
C ASN A 43 33.38 -0.41 -19.72
N ASN A 44 33.45 0.91 -19.57
CA ASN A 44 34.32 1.60 -18.60
C ASN A 44 33.70 1.77 -17.21
N LEU A 45 32.42 1.37 -17.03
CA LEU A 45 31.74 1.45 -15.73
C LEU A 45 32.21 0.35 -14.78
N THR A 46 32.22 0.66 -13.49
CA THR A 46 32.38 -0.34 -12.42
C THR A 46 31.18 -1.31 -12.41
N SER A 47 31.32 -2.48 -11.81
CA SER A 47 30.23 -3.46 -11.71
C SER A 47 28.95 -2.85 -11.08
N GLU A 48 29.10 -2.07 -10.00
CA GLU A 48 27.97 -1.37 -9.36
C GLU A 48 27.33 -0.31 -10.26
N ALA A 49 28.13 0.43 -11.02
CA ALA A 49 27.62 1.43 -11.97
C ALA A 49 26.88 0.77 -13.14
N LYS A 50 27.34 -0.41 -13.61
CA LYS A 50 26.62 -1.21 -14.62
C LYS A 50 25.26 -1.65 -14.13
N ILE A 51 25.17 -2.15 -12.90
CA ILE A 51 23.86 -2.52 -12.31
C ILE A 51 22.93 -1.30 -12.26
N SER A 52 23.43 -0.15 -11.85
CA SER A 52 22.62 1.09 -11.81
C SER A 52 22.16 1.53 -13.19
N TYR A 53 23.05 1.41 -14.19
CA TYR A 53 22.76 1.72 -15.59
C TYR A 53 21.67 0.80 -16.14
N ASP A 54 21.81 -0.51 -15.93
CA ASP A 54 20.88 -1.52 -16.44
C ASP A 54 19.50 -1.39 -15.80
N ILE A 55 19.43 -1.14 -14.48
CA ILE A 55 18.16 -0.93 -13.77
C ILE A 55 17.44 0.31 -14.29
N TRP A 56 18.16 1.44 -14.48
CA TRP A 56 17.54 2.67 -14.96
C TRP A 56 17.01 2.53 -16.39
N LEU A 57 17.76 1.89 -17.25
CA LEU A 57 17.34 1.58 -18.62
C LEU A 57 16.13 0.63 -18.64
N TYR A 58 16.14 -0.42 -17.81
CA TYR A 58 15.04 -1.37 -17.69
C TYR A 58 13.75 -0.68 -17.20
N GLN A 59 13.83 0.15 -16.16
CA GLN A 59 12.66 0.90 -15.64
C GLN A 59 12.04 1.79 -16.72
N TYR A 60 12.86 2.50 -17.49
CA TYR A 60 12.36 3.29 -18.63
C TYR A 60 11.72 2.42 -19.72
N GLN A 61 12.33 1.29 -20.07
CA GLN A 61 11.77 0.37 -21.06
C GLN A 61 10.40 -0.16 -20.63
N GLN A 62 10.24 -0.54 -19.36
CA GLN A 62 8.97 -0.99 -18.80
C GLN A 62 7.93 0.14 -18.79
N ALA A 63 8.28 1.33 -18.35
CA ALA A 63 7.38 2.50 -18.35
C ALA A 63 6.90 2.83 -19.78
N LYS A 64 7.82 2.84 -20.76
CA LYS A 64 7.53 3.06 -22.18
C LYS A 64 6.61 1.99 -22.75
N ALA A 65 6.88 0.72 -22.44
CA ALA A 65 6.07 -0.41 -22.91
C ALA A 65 4.67 -0.41 -22.28
N GLY A 66 4.56 0.02 -21.02
CA GLY A 66 3.31 0.11 -20.25
C GLY A 66 2.42 1.28 -20.66
N ALA A 67 2.97 2.39 -21.16
CA ALA A 67 2.22 3.63 -21.43
C ALA A 67 0.99 3.44 -22.33
N LYS A 68 1.06 2.52 -23.30
CA LYS A 68 -0.07 2.20 -24.19
C LYS A 68 -1.24 1.50 -23.49
N PHE A 69 -1.06 1.07 -22.24
CA PHE A 69 -2.04 0.37 -21.44
C PHE A 69 -2.61 1.22 -20.30
N ASN A 70 -2.39 2.53 -20.29
CA ASN A 70 -2.88 3.41 -19.23
C ASN A 70 -4.38 3.26 -18.99
N ASN A 71 -5.17 3.08 -20.06
CA ASN A 71 -6.62 2.90 -19.97
C ASN A 71 -7.06 1.49 -19.55
N ASN A 72 -6.13 0.55 -19.36
CA ASN A 72 -6.43 -0.80 -18.86
C ASN A 72 -6.34 -0.89 -17.32
N ASN A 73 -5.84 0.14 -16.64
CA ASN A 73 -5.65 0.13 -15.20
C ASN A 73 -6.95 0.51 -14.46
N TYR A 74 -7.21 -0.13 -13.33
CA TYR A 74 -8.24 0.30 -12.39
C TYR A 74 -7.70 1.44 -11.53
N ILE A 75 -8.32 2.62 -11.60
CA ILE A 75 -7.86 3.81 -10.87
C ILE A 75 -8.25 3.74 -9.40
N PHE A 76 -9.47 3.30 -9.10
CA PHE A 76 -9.97 3.13 -7.75
C PHE A 76 -10.35 1.67 -7.53
N THR A 77 -9.92 1.10 -6.41
CA THR A 77 -10.23 -0.28 -5.99
C THR A 77 -10.46 -0.32 -4.48
N GLN A 78 -11.06 -1.40 -3.98
CA GLN A 78 -11.28 -1.58 -2.54
C GLN A 78 -10.00 -1.97 -1.78
N PHE A 79 -9.01 -2.54 -2.46
CA PHE A 79 -7.75 -2.94 -1.84
C PHE A 79 -6.65 -1.96 -2.22
N ASN A 80 -6.00 -1.34 -1.23
CA ASN A 80 -4.99 -0.28 -1.41
C ASN A 80 -5.44 0.86 -2.34
N GLY A 81 -6.75 1.13 -2.38
CA GLY A 81 -7.32 2.14 -3.25
C GLY A 81 -6.90 3.55 -2.84
N ILE A 82 -6.62 4.36 -3.85
CA ILE A 82 -6.14 5.74 -3.65
C ILE A 82 -7.12 6.59 -2.84
N GLN A 83 -8.43 6.30 -2.87
CA GLN A 83 -9.45 6.99 -2.08
C GLN A 83 -9.21 6.86 -0.56
N ALA A 84 -8.78 5.69 -0.10
CA ALA A 84 -8.44 5.48 1.31
C ALA A 84 -6.99 5.88 1.60
N PHE A 85 -6.07 5.54 0.69
CA PHE A 85 -4.65 5.82 0.83
C PHE A 85 -4.33 7.32 0.93
N ALA A 86 -5.07 8.18 0.23
CA ALA A 86 -4.85 9.63 0.28
C ALA A 86 -5.08 10.22 1.68
N ALA A 87 -6.11 9.73 2.40
CA ALA A 87 -6.32 10.11 3.81
C ALA A 87 -5.25 9.48 4.72
N GLN A 88 -4.96 8.20 4.54
CA GLN A 88 -3.89 7.49 5.27
C GLN A 88 -2.53 8.19 5.10
N PHE A 89 -2.23 8.69 3.90
CA PHE A 89 -1.01 9.43 3.64
C PHE A 89 -0.87 10.66 4.56
N LEU A 90 -1.95 11.42 4.75
CA LEU A 90 -1.94 12.55 5.67
C LEU A 90 -1.82 12.11 7.12
N ILE A 91 -2.54 11.08 7.53
CA ILE A 91 -2.59 10.60 8.91
C ILE A 91 -1.23 10.01 9.33
N ASN A 92 -0.67 9.11 8.52
CA ASN A 92 0.46 8.26 8.93
C ASN A 92 1.82 8.77 8.43
N PHE A 93 1.88 9.51 7.32
CA PHE A 93 3.15 9.90 6.72
C PHE A 93 3.44 11.39 6.82
N HIS A 94 2.43 12.26 6.99
CA HIS A 94 2.65 13.68 7.20
C HIS A 94 2.93 13.97 8.67
N GLN A 95 4.22 14.00 9.03
CA GLN A 95 4.67 14.33 10.39
C GLN A 95 4.50 15.84 10.68
N VAL A 96 4.11 16.15 11.91
CA VAL A 96 3.88 17.53 12.36
C VAL A 96 4.67 17.77 13.63
N ASP A 97 5.80 18.47 13.49
CA ASP A 97 6.72 18.79 14.58
C ASP A 97 6.70 20.29 14.93
N GLU A 98 6.19 21.13 14.02
CA GLU A 98 6.13 22.57 14.18
C GLU A 98 4.94 23.20 13.41
N LEU A 99 4.72 24.51 13.64
CA LEU A 99 3.61 25.25 13.02
C LEU A 99 3.57 25.13 11.49
N SER A 100 4.72 25.24 10.84
CA SER A 100 4.82 25.18 9.37
C SER A 100 4.39 23.82 8.81
N ASP A 101 4.64 22.73 9.54
CA ASP A 101 4.22 21.38 9.15
C ASP A 101 2.70 21.26 9.17
N MET A 102 2.05 21.81 10.21
CA MET A 102 0.59 21.77 10.29
C MET A 102 -0.07 22.67 9.23
N GLN A 103 0.54 23.80 8.93
CA GLN A 103 0.11 24.67 7.81
C GLN A 103 0.21 23.92 6.47
N ALA A 104 1.29 23.16 6.26
CA ALA A 104 1.46 22.32 5.09
C ALA A 104 0.42 21.19 5.03
N TYR A 105 0.11 20.58 6.17
CA TYR A 105 -0.96 19.58 6.28
C TYR A 105 -2.31 20.14 5.82
N VAL A 106 -2.69 21.31 6.30
CA VAL A 106 -3.96 21.97 5.91
C VAL A 106 -4.01 22.21 4.40
N LYS A 107 -2.93 22.69 3.78
CA LYS A 107 -2.87 22.85 2.32
C LYS A 107 -2.99 21.50 1.58
N ARG A 108 -2.39 20.44 2.13
CA ARG A 108 -2.48 19.10 1.53
C ARG A 108 -3.87 18.49 1.56
N ILE A 109 -4.77 18.90 2.46
CA ILE A 109 -6.18 18.50 2.41
C ILE A 109 -6.79 18.90 1.05
N ALA A 110 -6.59 20.13 0.62
CA ALA A 110 -7.03 20.58 -0.70
C ALA A 110 -6.26 19.88 -1.84
N GLY A 111 -4.95 19.62 -1.66
CA GLY A 111 -4.15 18.87 -2.62
C GLY A 111 -4.64 17.44 -2.84
N VAL A 112 -5.07 16.75 -1.77
CA VAL A 112 -5.72 15.43 -1.85
C VAL A 112 -7.01 15.52 -2.66
N SER A 113 -7.84 16.52 -2.41
CA SER A 113 -9.07 16.74 -3.16
C SER A 113 -8.81 16.89 -4.65
N THR A 114 -7.83 17.71 -5.01
CA THR A 114 -7.41 17.91 -6.43
C THR A 114 -6.93 16.57 -7.04
N ALA A 115 -6.14 15.78 -6.31
CA ALA A 115 -5.66 14.49 -6.81
C ALA A 115 -6.83 13.50 -7.04
N ILE A 116 -7.81 13.44 -6.12
CA ILE A 116 -9.02 12.62 -6.27
C ILE A 116 -9.83 13.05 -7.49
N ASP A 117 -10.02 14.37 -7.71
CA ASP A 117 -10.76 14.89 -8.86
C ASP A 117 -10.07 14.53 -10.18
N GLN A 118 -8.75 14.68 -10.28
CA GLN A 118 -7.95 14.29 -11.44
C GLN A 118 -8.06 12.78 -11.73
N LEU A 119 -7.96 11.95 -10.70
CA LEU A 119 -8.11 10.51 -10.83
C LEU A 119 -9.54 10.09 -11.19
N LEU A 120 -10.56 10.82 -10.72
CA LEU A 120 -11.94 10.58 -11.11
C LEU A 120 -12.18 10.88 -12.61
N VAL A 121 -11.53 11.90 -13.17
CA VAL A 121 -11.54 12.13 -14.62
C VAL A 121 -10.99 10.93 -15.36
N ARG A 122 -9.82 10.44 -14.96
CA ARG A 122 -9.17 9.25 -15.55
C ARG A 122 -10.03 7.98 -15.42
N ALA A 123 -10.67 7.77 -14.26
CA ALA A 123 -11.57 6.64 -14.05
C ALA A 123 -12.77 6.67 -15.02
N LYS A 124 -13.32 7.85 -15.28
CA LYS A 124 -14.40 8.06 -16.27
C LYS A 124 -13.93 7.77 -17.70
N GLU A 125 -12.74 8.20 -18.06
CA GLU A 125 -12.12 7.92 -19.36
C GLU A 125 -11.86 6.43 -19.55
N ASN A 126 -11.31 5.74 -18.53
CA ASN A 126 -11.12 4.29 -18.55
C ASN A 126 -12.47 3.55 -18.66
N ALA A 127 -13.50 4.00 -17.96
CA ALA A 127 -14.85 3.46 -18.08
C ALA A 127 -15.44 3.63 -19.49
N ALA A 128 -15.22 4.78 -20.12
CA ALA A 128 -15.61 5.03 -21.52
C ALA A 128 -14.82 4.15 -22.50
N PHE A 129 -13.57 3.84 -22.21
CA PHE A 129 -12.74 2.88 -22.96
C PHE A 129 -13.21 1.41 -22.79
N GLY A 130 -14.04 1.13 -21.77
CA GLY A 130 -14.55 -0.21 -21.45
C GLY A 130 -13.86 -0.89 -20.26
N THR A 131 -12.99 -0.17 -19.56
CA THR A 131 -12.27 -0.67 -18.38
C THR A 131 -12.98 -0.24 -17.11
N ARG A 132 -13.58 -1.20 -16.41
CA ARG A 132 -14.25 -1.02 -15.13
C ARG A 132 -13.80 -2.08 -14.13
N PRO A 133 -13.52 -1.72 -12.88
CA PRO A 133 -13.35 -2.69 -11.81
C PRO A 133 -14.59 -3.59 -11.65
N PRO A 134 -14.48 -4.76 -11.05
CA PRO A 134 -15.62 -5.59 -10.67
C PRO A 134 -16.58 -4.86 -9.70
N LYS A 135 -17.84 -5.33 -9.63
CA LYS A 135 -18.87 -4.71 -8.80
C LYS A 135 -18.49 -4.61 -7.33
N PHE A 136 -17.88 -5.65 -6.75
CA PHE A 136 -17.44 -5.63 -5.36
C PHE A 136 -16.39 -4.53 -5.09
N ALA A 137 -15.56 -4.19 -6.10
CA ALA A 137 -14.61 -3.08 -5.96
C ALA A 137 -15.32 -1.72 -5.96
N TYR A 138 -16.40 -1.55 -6.75
CA TYR A 138 -17.25 -0.36 -6.67
C TYR A 138 -17.86 -0.20 -5.28
N GLU A 139 -18.44 -1.27 -4.74
CA GLU A 139 -19.05 -1.30 -3.40
C GLU A 139 -18.03 -0.90 -2.34
N GLY A 140 -16.83 -1.47 -2.36
CA GLY A 140 -15.77 -1.14 -1.41
C GLY A 140 -15.23 0.29 -1.55
N VAL A 141 -15.13 0.84 -2.78
CA VAL A 141 -14.73 2.25 -2.99
C VAL A 141 -15.78 3.20 -2.41
N ILE A 142 -17.08 2.93 -2.66
CA ILE A 142 -18.18 3.73 -2.11
C ILE A 142 -18.15 3.70 -0.58
N GLU A 143 -18.01 2.53 0.02
CA GLU A 143 -17.95 2.36 1.47
C GLU A 143 -16.78 3.12 2.09
N GLN A 144 -15.57 2.91 1.59
CA GLN A 144 -14.36 3.57 2.11
C GLN A 144 -14.43 5.09 1.96
N ALA A 145 -14.88 5.58 0.79
CA ALA A 145 -15.04 7.01 0.55
C ALA A 145 -16.10 7.63 1.48
N SER A 146 -17.22 6.93 1.70
CA SER A 146 -18.29 7.36 2.61
C SER A 146 -17.81 7.44 4.06
N ASN A 147 -17.05 6.44 4.51
CA ASN A 147 -16.50 6.42 5.87
C ASN A 147 -15.56 7.62 6.15
N LEU A 148 -14.86 8.12 5.13
CA LEU A 148 -13.95 9.27 5.26
C LEU A 148 -14.67 10.62 5.42
N ILE A 149 -15.92 10.74 4.95
CA ILE A 149 -16.74 11.95 5.02
C ILE A 149 -17.95 11.80 5.97
N THR A 150 -17.91 10.79 6.83
CA THR A 150 -18.92 10.58 7.90
C THR A 150 -18.43 11.15 9.22
N GLY A 151 -19.35 11.73 10.02
CA GLY A 151 -19.04 12.36 11.29
C GLY A 151 -18.63 13.83 11.17
N ARG A 152 -18.14 14.42 12.29
CA ARG A 152 -17.70 15.82 12.30
C ARG A 152 -16.40 15.98 11.51
N PRO A 153 -16.19 17.09 10.80
CA PRO A 153 -17.02 18.28 10.70
C PRO A 153 -18.08 18.23 9.59
N PHE A 154 -18.32 17.07 8.95
CA PHE A 154 -19.24 16.90 7.81
C PHE A 154 -20.72 16.85 8.21
N THR A 155 -21.02 16.83 9.50
CA THR A 155 -22.35 16.96 10.08
C THR A 155 -22.37 18.06 11.14
N GLU A 156 -23.58 18.67 11.34
CA GLU A 156 -23.82 19.64 12.40
C GLU A 156 -24.19 18.98 13.74
N ASP A 157 -24.37 17.65 13.78
CA ASP A 157 -24.65 16.92 15.01
C ASP A 157 -23.39 16.91 15.90
N GLU A 158 -23.44 17.67 16.98
CA GLU A 158 -22.35 17.77 17.96
C GLU A 158 -22.07 16.44 18.68
N ALA A 159 -23.04 15.53 18.73
CA ALA A 159 -22.90 14.21 19.34
C ALA A 159 -22.27 13.18 18.38
N ALA A 160 -22.14 13.50 17.10
CA ALA A 160 -21.51 12.62 16.12
C ALA A 160 -20.02 12.43 16.42
N VAL A 161 -19.52 11.24 16.10
CA VAL A 161 -18.06 10.95 16.15
C VAL A 161 -17.30 11.83 15.17
N ASP A 162 -16.03 12.04 15.41
CA ASP A 162 -15.16 12.75 14.48
C ASP A 162 -14.79 11.87 13.30
N SER A 163 -14.71 12.47 12.11
CA SER A 163 -14.17 11.79 10.93
C SER A 163 -12.66 11.53 11.08
N PRO A 164 -12.10 10.53 10.38
CA PRO A 164 -10.70 10.15 10.55
C PRO A 164 -9.70 11.31 10.37
N LEU A 165 -9.89 12.14 9.35
CA LEU A 165 -9.00 13.29 9.11
C LEU A 165 -9.19 14.40 10.15
N TRP A 166 -10.42 14.63 10.62
CA TRP A 166 -10.67 15.63 11.64
C TRP A 166 -10.07 15.23 12.98
N MET A 167 -10.19 13.96 13.33
CA MET A 167 -9.55 13.39 14.51
C MET A 167 -8.04 13.56 14.48
N ASP A 168 -7.42 13.31 13.32
CA ASP A 168 -5.97 13.48 13.13
C ASP A 168 -5.53 14.95 13.20
N VAL A 169 -6.30 15.87 12.60
CA VAL A 169 -6.07 17.32 12.71
C VAL A 169 -6.02 17.75 14.19
N GLN A 170 -7.05 17.38 14.96
CA GLN A 170 -7.14 17.74 16.38
C GLN A 170 -5.98 17.13 17.17
N ARG A 171 -5.66 15.86 16.95
CA ARG A 171 -4.56 15.17 17.61
C ARG A 171 -3.21 15.87 17.36
N LYS A 172 -2.92 16.21 16.10
CA LYS A 172 -1.66 16.86 15.70
C LYS A 172 -1.55 18.29 16.27
N ILE A 173 -2.64 19.06 16.23
CA ILE A 173 -2.69 20.42 16.81
C ILE A 173 -2.53 20.34 18.32
N THR A 174 -3.22 19.43 19.01
CA THR A 174 -3.07 19.21 20.45
C THR A 174 -1.63 18.89 20.82
N GLY A 175 -0.97 18.01 20.07
CA GLY A 175 0.45 17.69 20.29
C GLY A 175 1.38 18.91 20.16
N LEU A 176 1.12 19.81 19.22
CA LEU A 176 1.90 21.06 19.09
C LEU A 176 1.65 22.00 20.27
N VAL A 177 0.41 22.09 20.79
CA VAL A 177 0.08 22.91 21.98
C VAL A 177 0.76 22.35 23.22
N GLU A 178 0.67 21.05 23.46
CA GLU A 178 1.31 20.36 24.59
C GLU A 178 2.83 20.51 24.58
N ALA A 179 3.42 20.42 23.39
CA ALA A 179 4.85 20.64 23.16
C ALA A 179 5.24 22.12 23.20
N LYS A 180 4.30 23.06 23.42
CA LYS A 180 4.50 24.51 23.43
C LYS A 180 5.14 25.05 22.12
N LYS A 181 4.83 24.44 21.00
CA LYS A 181 5.29 24.85 19.67
C LYS A 181 4.38 25.89 19.02
N ILE A 182 3.12 25.98 19.48
CA ILE A 182 2.14 26.96 18.99
C ILE A 182 1.35 27.54 20.17
N THR A 183 0.75 28.73 19.96
CA THR A 183 -0.17 29.36 20.91
C THR A 183 -1.61 28.81 20.73
N LYS A 184 -2.50 29.13 21.67
CA LYS A 184 -3.92 28.75 21.54
C LYS A 184 -4.59 29.42 20.35
N GLU A 185 -4.29 30.67 20.08
CA GLU A 185 -4.82 31.43 18.94
C GLU A 185 -4.35 30.82 17.61
N GLN A 186 -3.12 30.33 17.55
CA GLN A 186 -2.60 29.60 16.39
C GLN A 186 -3.30 28.25 16.22
N ALA A 187 -3.58 27.54 17.32
CA ALA A 187 -4.33 26.27 17.30
C ALA A 187 -5.75 26.48 16.75
N GLU A 188 -6.48 27.46 17.28
CA GLU A 188 -7.83 27.83 16.84
C GLU A 188 -7.87 28.20 15.34
N SER A 189 -6.86 28.96 14.87
CA SER A 189 -6.73 29.30 13.45
C SER A 189 -6.49 28.07 12.57
N LEU A 190 -5.59 27.16 12.99
CA LEU A 190 -5.29 25.92 12.26
C LEU A 190 -6.52 25.00 12.19
N GLU A 191 -7.27 24.84 13.28
CA GLU A 191 -8.51 24.07 13.31
C GLU A 191 -9.56 24.67 12.36
N SER A 192 -9.73 25.99 12.40
CA SER A 192 -10.66 26.70 11.51
C SER A 192 -10.28 26.51 10.03
N ASP A 193 -8.99 26.65 9.70
CA ASP A 193 -8.49 26.49 8.34
C ASP A 193 -8.64 25.05 7.86
N ALA A 194 -8.32 24.06 8.71
CA ALA A 194 -8.50 22.64 8.39
C ALA A 194 -9.97 22.29 8.17
N LYS A 195 -10.87 22.73 9.06
CA LYS A 195 -12.31 22.55 8.92
C LYS A 195 -12.82 23.16 7.61
N LYS A 196 -12.36 24.36 7.27
CA LYS A 196 -12.70 25.01 6.00
C LYS A 196 -12.26 24.18 4.81
N GLN A 197 -11.02 23.63 4.79
CA GLN A 197 -10.55 22.80 3.67
C GLN A 197 -11.35 21.49 3.59
N LEU A 198 -11.63 20.84 4.71
CA LEU A 198 -12.44 19.61 4.74
C LEU A 198 -13.84 19.85 4.15
N LEU A 199 -14.50 20.95 4.51
CA LEU A 199 -15.85 21.23 4.04
C LEU A 199 -15.89 21.80 2.61
N ALA A 200 -14.91 22.65 2.22
CA ALA A 200 -14.95 23.36 0.96
C ALA A 200 -14.32 22.60 -0.21
N THR A 201 -13.40 21.65 0.06
CA THR A 201 -12.66 20.91 -0.97
C THR A 201 -12.81 19.41 -0.82
N PHE A 202 -12.49 18.84 0.34
CA PHE A 202 -12.47 17.40 0.55
C PHE A 202 -13.87 16.77 0.43
N LEU A 203 -14.85 17.32 1.12
CA LEU A 203 -16.23 16.83 1.05
C LEU A 203 -16.79 16.81 -0.39
N PRO A 204 -16.76 17.90 -1.17
CA PRO A 204 -17.27 17.87 -2.54
C PRO A 204 -16.56 16.87 -3.45
N SER A 205 -15.24 16.73 -3.37
CA SER A 205 -14.49 15.76 -4.18
C SER A 205 -14.88 14.32 -3.87
N TYR A 206 -15.02 13.96 -2.58
CA TYR A 206 -15.44 12.62 -2.20
C TYR A 206 -16.92 12.36 -2.51
N GLN A 207 -17.79 13.36 -2.37
CA GLN A 207 -19.20 13.26 -2.82
C GLN A 207 -19.29 13.03 -4.33
N ALA A 208 -18.46 13.72 -5.13
CA ALA A 208 -18.41 13.52 -6.57
C ALA A 208 -17.92 12.12 -6.94
N LEU A 209 -16.90 11.61 -6.22
CA LEU A 209 -16.42 10.23 -6.36
C LEU A 209 -17.53 9.23 -6.07
N ILE A 210 -18.17 9.30 -4.91
CA ILE A 210 -19.26 8.41 -4.49
C ILE A 210 -20.39 8.44 -5.50
N SER A 211 -20.89 9.63 -5.86
CA SER A 211 -22.01 9.78 -6.78
C SER A 211 -21.72 9.18 -8.15
N TRP A 212 -20.49 9.31 -8.66
CA TRP A 212 -20.14 8.69 -9.93
C TRP A 212 -20.11 7.16 -9.80
N PHE A 213 -19.48 6.61 -8.76
CA PHE A 213 -19.44 5.17 -8.54
C PHE A 213 -20.84 4.57 -8.36
N GLU A 214 -21.72 5.21 -7.60
CA GLU A 214 -23.13 4.81 -7.44
C GLU A 214 -23.88 4.81 -8.76
N SER A 215 -23.64 5.80 -9.63
CA SER A 215 -24.32 5.89 -10.92
C SER A 215 -23.77 4.90 -11.95
N ASP A 216 -22.46 4.59 -11.93
CA ASP A 216 -21.81 3.72 -12.92
C ASP A 216 -21.78 2.23 -12.50
N ILE A 217 -22.05 1.91 -11.22
CA ILE A 217 -22.01 0.53 -10.71
C ILE A 217 -22.90 -0.46 -11.50
N VAL A 218 -23.97 0.03 -12.08
CA VAL A 218 -24.87 -0.78 -12.92
C VAL A 218 -24.19 -1.32 -14.19
N ASN A 219 -23.09 -0.67 -14.60
CA ASN A 219 -22.26 -1.04 -15.76
C ASN A 219 -21.10 -1.98 -15.37
N SER A 220 -20.89 -2.23 -14.08
CA SER A 220 -19.85 -3.12 -13.58
C SER A 220 -20.27 -4.60 -13.62
N LYS A 221 -19.28 -5.51 -13.68
CA LYS A 221 -19.55 -6.96 -13.72
C LYS A 221 -19.60 -7.55 -12.32
N SER A 222 -20.70 -8.26 -12.00
CA SER A 222 -20.82 -9.05 -10.75
C SER A 222 -19.89 -10.26 -10.75
N ASN A 223 -19.67 -10.87 -11.91
CA ASN A 223 -18.74 -11.99 -12.09
C ASN A 223 -17.58 -11.50 -12.97
N PRO A 224 -16.44 -11.15 -12.39
CA PRO A 224 -15.27 -10.70 -13.14
C PRO A 224 -14.69 -11.84 -14.00
N THR A 225 -14.28 -11.51 -15.21
CA THR A 225 -13.74 -12.47 -16.19
C THR A 225 -12.24 -12.27 -16.44
N GLY A 226 -11.57 -11.49 -15.60
CA GLY A 226 -10.16 -11.15 -15.71
C GLY A 226 -9.87 -10.06 -16.75
N VAL A 227 -8.67 -9.48 -16.66
CA VAL A 227 -8.25 -8.33 -17.50
C VAL A 227 -8.06 -8.68 -18.97
N ALA A 228 -7.86 -9.96 -19.30
CA ALA A 228 -7.73 -10.42 -20.68
C ALA A 228 -8.98 -10.14 -21.54
N THR A 229 -10.12 -9.90 -20.91
CA THR A 229 -11.38 -9.55 -21.61
C THR A 229 -11.55 -8.05 -21.88
N GLN A 230 -10.65 -7.21 -21.39
CA GLN A 230 -10.61 -5.77 -21.70
C GLN A 230 -10.14 -5.53 -23.15
N THR A 231 -10.34 -4.32 -23.65
CA THR A 231 -9.71 -3.88 -24.90
C THR A 231 -8.19 -4.00 -24.79
N ASN A 232 -7.53 -4.67 -25.73
CA ASN A 232 -6.11 -5.04 -25.67
C ASN A 232 -5.71 -5.86 -24.42
N GLY A 233 -6.67 -6.48 -23.72
CA GLY A 233 -6.48 -7.09 -22.42
C GLY A 233 -5.45 -8.23 -22.41
N GLN A 234 -5.37 -9.04 -23.46
CA GLN A 234 -4.35 -10.10 -23.54
C GLN A 234 -2.92 -9.53 -23.63
N ALA A 235 -2.74 -8.46 -24.41
CA ALA A 235 -1.43 -7.80 -24.50
C ALA A 235 -1.08 -7.08 -23.19
N PHE A 236 -2.07 -6.48 -22.52
CA PHE A 236 -1.92 -5.90 -21.18
C PHE A 236 -1.52 -6.97 -20.15
N TYR A 237 -2.22 -8.11 -20.14
CA TYR A 237 -1.92 -9.22 -19.22
C TYR A 237 -0.49 -9.75 -19.39
N ASN A 238 -0.06 -9.95 -20.64
CA ASN A 238 1.31 -10.40 -20.93
C ASN A 238 2.36 -9.36 -20.50
N HIS A 239 2.08 -8.06 -20.68
CA HIS A 239 2.93 -6.99 -20.17
C HIS A 239 3.03 -7.03 -18.64
N MET A 240 1.91 -7.21 -17.94
CA MET A 240 1.88 -7.30 -16.48
C MET A 240 2.64 -8.52 -15.95
N ILE A 241 2.55 -9.67 -16.64
CA ILE A 241 3.36 -10.86 -16.31
C ILE A 241 4.85 -10.53 -16.39
N ASN A 242 5.31 -9.98 -17.51
CA ASN A 242 6.72 -9.62 -17.68
C ASN A 242 7.19 -8.59 -16.64
N ALA A 243 6.40 -7.53 -16.41
CA ALA A 243 6.73 -6.50 -15.42
C ALA A 243 6.79 -7.04 -13.99
N SER A 244 5.90 -7.98 -13.62
CA SER A 244 5.83 -8.54 -12.26
C SER A 244 6.89 -9.62 -12.00
N THR A 245 7.16 -10.48 -13.02
CA THR A 245 8.09 -11.60 -12.86
C THR A 245 9.52 -11.27 -13.30
N THR A 246 9.71 -10.19 -14.07
CA THR A 246 10.98 -9.84 -14.73
C THR A 246 11.53 -10.95 -15.63
N THR A 247 10.65 -11.84 -16.14
CA THR A 247 11.00 -12.98 -16.99
C THR A 247 10.21 -12.94 -18.30
N GLU A 248 10.64 -13.77 -19.26
CA GLU A 248 9.93 -13.97 -20.54
C GLU A 248 8.92 -15.15 -20.48
N LEU A 249 8.60 -15.65 -19.29
CA LEU A 249 7.67 -16.75 -19.12
C LEU A 249 6.25 -16.35 -19.57
N SER A 250 5.64 -17.23 -20.35
CA SER A 250 4.24 -17.10 -20.73
C SER A 250 3.29 -17.47 -19.57
N ALA A 251 2.04 -17.01 -19.64
CA ALA A 251 1.00 -17.41 -18.70
C ALA A 251 0.84 -18.93 -18.59
N GLY A 252 0.99 -19.66 -19.74
CA GLY A 252 0.90 -21.12 -19.77
C GLY A 252 2.04 -21.81 -19.03
N GLU A 253 3.26 -21.30 -19.16
CA GLU A 253 4.44 -21.84 -18.45
C GLU A 253 4.34 -21.56 -16.95
N ILE A 254 3.92 -20.35 -16.55
CA ILE A 254 3.68 -20.02 -15.12
C ILE A 254 2.59 -20.91 -14.54
N HIS A 255 1.48 -21.13 -15.26
CA HIS A 255 0.43 -22.04 -14.84
C HIS A 255 0.94 -23.47 -14.64
N ALA A 256 1.77 -23.97 -15.58
CA ALA A 256 2.36 -25.30 -15.46
C ALA A 256 3.29 -25.44 -14.23
N ILE A 257 4.06 -24.40 -13.92
CA ILE A 257 4.85 -24.32 -12.66
C ILE A 257 3.89 -24.40 -11.47
N GLY A 258 2.83 -23.60 -11.46
CA GLY A 258 1.83 -23.58 -10.40
C GLY A 258 1.19 -24.96 -10.16
N VAL A 259 0.78 -25.68 -11.20
CA VAL A 259 0.23 -27.03 -11.11
C VAL A 259 1.23 -28.01 -10.46
N LYS A 260 2.50 -27.94 -10.85
CA LYS A 260 3.55 -28.78 -10.27
C LYS A 260 3.77 -28.47 -8.79
N GLU A 261 3.81 -27.19 -8.42
CA GLU A 261 4.03 -26.76 -7.04
C GLU A 261 2.82 -27.10 -6.15
N VAL A 262 1.60 -26.93 -6.63
CA VAL A 262 0.40 -27.36 -5.90
C VAL A 262 0.45 -28.86 -5.60
N ALA A 263 0.85 -29.70 -6.57
CA ALA A 263 1.00 -31.13 -6.34
C ALA A 263 2.09 -31.44 -5.28
N ARG A 264 3.23 -30.75 -5.33
CA ARG A 264 4.31 -30.90 -4.34
C ARG A 264 3.83 -30.53 -2.93
N ILE A 265 3.23 -29.33 -2.79
CA ILE A 265 2.73 -28.81 -1.51
C ILE A 265 1.60 -29.71 -0.95
N THR A 266 0.70 -30.21 -1.82
CA THR A 266 -0.35 -31.16 -1.39
C THR A 266 0.23 -32.40 -0.75
N ASN A 267 1.31 -32.99 -1.31
CA ASN A 267 1.97 -34.15 -0.72
C ASN A 267 2.62 -33.81 0.64
N GLU A 268 3.20 -32.63 0.78
CA GLU A 268 3.75 -32.16 2.05
C GLU A 268 2.66 -31.96 3.11
N MET A 269 1.50 -31.41 2.73
CA MET A 269 0.34 -31.24 3.62
C MET A 269 -0.22 -32.60 4.08
N ILE A 270 -0.26 -33.61 3.19
CA ILE A 270 -0.63 -34.99 3.56
C ILE A 270 0.35 -35.54 4.62
N ALA A 271 1.65 -35.37 4.40
CA ALA A 271 2.66 -35.82 5.35
C ALA A 271 2.54 -35.10 6.71
N ILE A 272 2.21 -33.79 6.71
CA ILE A 272 1.96 -33.04 7.96
C ILE A 272 0.71 -33.60 8.66
N LYS A 273 -0.39 -33.81 7.94
CA LYS A 273 -1.63 -34.38 8.47
C LYS A 273 -1.37 -35.75 9.16
N GLU A 274 -0.59 -36.61 8.51
CA GLU A 274 -0.20 -37.90 9.06
C GLU A 274 0.68 -37.76 10.31
N ARG A 275 1.65 -36.86 10.27
CA ARG A 275 2.57 -36.61 11.40
C ARG A 275 1.87 -36.09 12.65
N VAL A 276 0.81 -35.27 12.50
CA VAL A 276 0.00 -34.78 13.62
C VAL A 276 -1.07 -35.78 14.06
N GLY A 277 -1.20 -36.93 13.39
CA GLY A 277 -2.15 -37.99 13.74
C GLY A 277 -3.61 -37.65 13.48
N PHE A 278 -3.91 -36.81 12.47
CA PHE A 278 -5.28 -36.48 12.14
C PHE A 278 -5.94 -37.60 11.33
N ASP A 279 -7.00 -38.18 11.89
CA ASP A 279 -7.81 -39.21 11.24
C ASP A 279 -8.81 -38.56 10.26
N GLY A 280 -8.62 -38.77 8.97
CA GLY A 280 -9.48 -38.23 7.92
C GLY A 280 -8.70 -37.91 6.64
N ASP A 281 -9.41 -37.49 5.61
CA ASP A 281 -8.80 -37.04 4.37
C ASP A 281 -8.26 -35.58 4.48
N LEU A 282 -7.59 -35.13 3.44
CA LEU A 282 -7.00 -33.77 3.43
C LEU A 282 -8.08 -32.66 3.48
N PRO A 283 -9.23 -32.75 2.77
CA PRO A 283 -10.33 -31.80 2.94
C PRO A 283 -10.86 -31.72 4.38
N ALA A 284 -11.01 -32.85 5.07
CA ALA A 284 -11.41 -32.85 6.47
C ALA A 284 -10.38 -32.20 7.39
N PHE A 285 -9.09 -32.40 7.11
CA PHE A 285 -8.00 -31.71 7.82
C PHE A 285 -8.03 -30.20 7.60
N PHE A 286 -8.23 -29.77 6.37
CA PHE A 286 -8.38 -28.32 6.09
C PHE A 286 -9.60 -27.72 6.77
N ASN A 287 -10.72 -28.43 6.79
CA ASN A 287 -11.89 -27.97 7.52
C ASN A 287 -11.61 -27.84 9.02
N PHE A 288 -10.93 -28.82 9.60
CA PHE A 288 -10.53 -28.81 11.01
C PHE A 288 -9.69 -27.56 11.34
N ILE A 289 -8.59 -27.30 10.61
CA ILE A 289 -7.73 -26.14 10.88
C ILE A 289 -8.40 -24.79 10.60
N LYS A 290 -9.46 -24.76 9.76
CA LYS A 290 -10.22 -23.54 9.43
C LYS A 290 -11.37 -23.23 10.39
N THR A 291 -11.82 -24.21 11.17
CA THR A 291 -13.05 -24.05 11.97
C THR A 291 -12.89 -24.34 13.46
N ASP A 292 -11.85 -25.06 13.86
CA ASP A 292 -11.63 -25.39 15.28
C ASP A 292 -11.08 -24.16 16.02
N GLU A 293 -11.73 -23.82 17.12
CA GLU A 293 -11.45 -22.61 17.92
C GLU A 293 -10.00 -22.55 18.44
N GLN A 294 -9.30 -23.67 18.58
CA GLN A 294 -7.91 -23.69 19.03
C GLN A 294 -6.96 -22.90 18.11
N PHE A 295 -7.33 -22.79 16.82
CA PHE A 295 -6.51 -22.10 15.82
C PHE A 295 -6.79 -20.59 15.72
N PHE A 296 -7.67 -20.04 16.53
CA PHE A 296 -8.04 -18.63 16.47
C PHE A 296 -7.96 -17.97 17.82
N TYR A 297 -7.85 -16.65 17.83
CA TYR A 297 -8.12 -15.83 19.00
C TYR A 297 -9.60 -15.52 19.06
N PRO A 298 -10.17 -15.30 20.26
CA PRO A 298 -11.54 -14.81 20.37
C PRO A 298 -11.73 -13.49 19.62
N ASN A 299 -12.88 -13.30 19.03
CA ASN A 299 -13.21 -12.03 18.34
C ASN A 299 -13.59 -10.92 19.34
N THR A 300 -12.66 -10.60 20.24
CA THR A 300 -12.72 -9.59 21.27
C THR A 300 -11.49 -8.70 21.23
N ASP A 301 -11.50 -7.58 21.93
CA ASP A 301 -10.34 -6.68 21.98
C ASP A 301 -9.13 -7.34 22.65
N GLU A 302 -9.36 -8.21 23.65
CA GLU A 302 -8.31 -9.01 24.27
C GLU A 302 -7.70 -10.02 23.26
N GLY A 303 -8.55 -10.63 22.42
CA GLY A 303 -8.08 -11.54 21.38
C GLY A 303 -7.26 -10.82 20.31
N ARG A 304 -7.68 -9.63 19.89
CA ARG A 304 -6.91 -8.75 18.97
C ARG A 304 -5.56 -8.36 19.56
N GLN A 305 -5.56 -7.98 20.84
CA GLN A 305 -4.30 -7.66 21.53
C GLN A 305 -3.41 -8.89 21.67
N GLY A 306 -3.98 -10.08 21.92
CA GLY A 306 -3.26 -11.34 21.95
C GLY A 306 -2.56 -11.64 20.62
N TYR A 307 -3.24 -11.43 19.49
CA TYR A 307 -2.65 -11.57 18.16
C TYR A 307 -1.43 -10.65 17.97
N ILE A 308 -1.56 -9.38 18.33
CA ILE A 308 -0.46 -8.40 18.22
C ILE A 308 0.74 -8.85 19.09
N THR A 309 0.48 -9.20 20.34
CA THR A 309 1.53 -9.60 21.30
C THR A 309 2.29 -10.86 20.87
N ASP A 310 1.58 -11.86 20.33
CA ASP A 310 2.24 -13.07 19.85
C ASP A 310 2.99 -12.82 18.54
N THR A 311 2.48 -11.95 17.66
CA THR A 311 3.22 -11.48 16.46
C THR A 311 4.53 -10.79 16.87
N GLU A 312 4.49 -9.89 17.85
CA GLU A 312 5.69 -9.24 18.40
C GLU A 312 6.67 -10.26 19.02
N THR A 313 6.16 -11.34 19.62
CA THR A 313 6.96 -12.42 20.19
C THR A 313 7.70 -13.20 19.09
N TYR A 314 7.03 -13.56 17.99
CA TYR A 314 7.68 -14.20 16.84
C TYR A 314 8.76 -13.31 16.23
N LEU A 315 8.47 -12.01 16.05
CA LEU A 315 9.44 -11.04 15.54
C LEU A 315 10.62 -10.85 16.49
N GLY A 316 10.39 -10.83 17.81
CA GLY A 316 11.45 -10.81 18.82
C GLY A 316 12.37 -12.02 18.73
N PHE A 317 11.80 -13.22 18.61
CA PHE A 317 12.56 -14.46 18.46
C PHE A 317 13.43 -14.44 17.20
N ILE A 318 12.86 -14.12 16.04
CA ILE A 318 13.64 -14.14 14.79
C ILE A 318 14.73 -13.06 14.80
N ASN A 319 14.49 -11.88 15.37
CA ASN A 319 15.48 -10.81 15.47
C ASN A 319 16.73 -11.25 16.23
N GLU A 320 16.61 -12.11 17.26
CA GLU A 320 17.75 -12.70 17.98
C GLU A 320 18.54 -13.70 17.11
N GLN A 321 17.92 -14.29 16.10
CA GLN A 321 18.57 -15.26 15.21
C GLN A 321 19.27 -14.59 14.02
N LEU A 322 18.74 -13.47 13.52
CA LEU A 322 19.22 -12.81 12.30
C LEU A 322 20.73 -12.55 12.25
N PRO A 323 21.42 -12.11 13.35
CA PRO A 323 22.87 -11.89 13.32
C PRO A 323 23.71 -13.14 13.02
N LYS A 324 23.13 -14.34 13.13
CA LYS A 324 23.80 -15.60 12.78
C LYS A 324 23.83 -15.86 11.27
N TYR A 325 22.93 -15.22 10.51
CA TYR A 325 22.73 -15.47 9.10
C TYR A 325 23.02 -14.24 8.23
N PHE A 326 22.86 -13.03 8.78
CA PHE A 326 23.00 -11.77 8.06
C PHE A 326 24.02 -10.87 8.74
N SER A 327 24.96 -10.37 7.96
CA SER A 327 25.98 -9.42 8.43
C SER A 327 25.49 -7.96 8.49
N LEU A 328 24.39 -7.67 7.80
CA LEU A 328 23.76 -6.35 7.77
C LEU A 328 22.30 -6.49 8.24
N LEU A 329 21.91 -5.67 9.18
CA LEU A 329 20.55 -5.64 9.73
C LEU A 329 19.96 -4.23 9.58
N PRO A 330 18.63 -4.08 9.49
CA PRO A 330 17.98 -2.78 9.42
C PRO A 330 18.23 -1.95 10.67
N LYS A 331 18.35 -0.63 10.52
CA LYS A 331 18.44 0.30 11.64
C LYS A 331 17.06 0.79 12.08
N ALA A 332 16.12 0.87 11.14
CA ALA A 332 14.75 1.27 11.43
C ALA A 332 14.06 0.22 12.31
N ASP A 333 13.32 0.67 13.31
CA ASP A 333 12.47 -0.19 14.13
C ASP A 333 11.27 -0.72 13.33
N LEU A 334 10.72 -1.85 13.77
CA LEU A 334 9.46 -2.41 13.29
C LEU A 334 8.44 -2.40 14.41
N VAL A 335 7.21 -1.94 14.11
CA VAL A 335 6.08 -2.00 15.03
C VAL A 335 4.92 -2.79 14.41
N VAL A 336 4.17 -3.50 15.24
CA VAL A 336 2.94 -4.22 14.84
C VAL A 336 1.73 -3.37 15.20
N LYS A 337 0.81 -3.16 14.26
CA LYS A 337 -0.40 -2.36 14.47
C LYS A 337 -1.63 -3.00 13.82
N ARG A 338 -2.78 -2.79 14.45
CA ARG A 338 -4.06 -2.97 13.77
C ARG A 338 -4.24 -1.90 12.69
N VAL A 339 -4.83 -2.29 11.56
CA VAL A 339 -5.24 -1.37 10.49
C VAL A 339 -6.28 -0.37 11.06
N GLU A 340 -6.23 0.85 10.59
CA GLU A 340 -7.19 1.89 11.00
C GLU A 340 -8.62 1.52 10.57
N ALA A 341 -9.59 1.67 11.48
CA ALA A 341 -10.96 1.20 11.31
C ALA A 341 -11.64 1.68 10.00
N PHE A 342 -11.30 2.88 9.49
CA PHE A 342 -11.91 3.42 8.26
C PHE A 342 -11.48 2.70 6.97
N ARG A 343 -10.40 1.92 7.01
CA ARG A 343 -9.89 1.15 5.86
C ARG A 343 -9.71 -0.35 6.17
N GLU A 344 -10.01 -0.78 7.38
CA GLU A 344 -9.94 -2.18 7.77
C GLU A 344 -10.98 -3.00 7.01
N GLN A 345 -10.61 -4.20 6.57
CA GLN A 345 -11.47 -5.11 5.81
C GLN A 345 -11.39 -6.50 6.41
N ASP A 346 -12.55 -7.16 6.54
CA ASP A 346 -12.64 -8.53 7.03
C ASP A 346 -11.90 -9.48 6.09
N GLY A 347 -10.98 -10.25 6.67
CA GLY A 347 -10.20 -11.26 5.93
C GLY A 347 -9.18 -10.69 4.93
N ALA A 348 -8.91 -9.38 4.95
CA ALA A 348 -7.85 -8.83 4.13
C ALA A 348 -6.47 -9.24 4.64
N ALA A 349 -5.51 -9.37 3.71
CA ALA A 349 -4.14 -9.75 4.02
C ALA A 349 -3.45 -8.67 4.87
N GLN A 350 -2.58 -9.14 5.77
CA GLN A 350 -1.62 -8.29 6.45
C GLN A 350 -0.71 -7.62 5.43
N HIS A 351 -0.08 -6.53 5.81
CA HIS A 351 0.82 -5.82 4.91
C HIS A 351 1.84 -4.97 5.66
N TYR A 352 2.98 -4.78 5.04
CA TYR A 352 4.05 -3.93 5.54
C TYR A 352 3.94 -2.51 4.99
N SER A 353 4.27 -1.53 5.83
CA SER A 353 4.47 -0.13 5.43
C SER A 353 5.85 0.34 5.85
N SER A 354 6.63 0.84 4.89
CA SER A 354 8.04 1.19 5.13
C SER A 354 8.22 2.36 6.09
N GLY A 355 9.27 2.27 6.90
CA GLY A 355 9.80 3.36 7.71
C GLY A 355 10.52 4.42 6.87
N THR A 356 11.24 5.33 7.55
CA THR A 356 12.13 6.30 6.91
C THR A 356 13.58 5.79 6.89
N PRO A 357 14.40 6.19 5.90
CA PRO A 357 15.80 5.78 5.83
C PRO A 357 16.66 6.18 7.04
N ASP A 358 16.27 7.24 7.74
CA ASP A 358 16.95 7.74 8.95
C ASP A 358 16.40 7.13 10.26
N GLY A 359 15.38 6.26 10.16
CA GLY A 359 14.75 5.62 11.31
C GLY A 359 13.83 6.52 12.14
N SER A 360 13.59 7.77 11.73
CA SER A 360 12.72 8.71 12.46
C SER A 360 11.25 8.26 12.51
N ARG A 361 10.82 7.44 11.55
CA ARG A 361 9.55 6.75 11.53
C ARG A 361 9.79 5.25 11.34
N PRO A 362 9.27 4.38 12.23
CA PRO A 362 9.45 2.94 12.12
C PRO A 362 8.73 2.36 10.91
N GLY A 363 9.14 1.17 10.49
CA GLY A 363 8.32 0.30 9.65
C GLY A 363 7.12 -0.21 10.43
N VAL A 364 6.04 -0.50 9.73
CA VAL A 364 4.80 -0.96 10.36
C VAL A 364 4.30 -2.24 9.68
N TYR A 365 4.18 -3.31 10.46
CA TYR A 365 3.37 -4.46 10.09
C TYR A 365 1.92 -4.19 10.48
N TYR A 366 1.04 -4.15 9.49
CA TYR A 366 -0.39 -3.93 9.69
C TYR A 366 -1.17 -5.24 9.63
N ALA A 367 -2.03 -5.46 10.64
CA ALA A 367 -2.94 -6.60 10.72
C ALA A 367 -4.41 -6.13 10.64
N HIS A 368 -5.22 -6.78 9.78
CA HIS A 368 -6.66 -6.61 9.73
C HIS A 368 -7.31 -7.50 10.79
N LEU A 369 -7.77 -6.93 11.88
CA LEU A 369 -8.28 -7.67 13.05
C LEU A 369 -9.79 -7.46 13.29
N SER A 370 -10.54 -6.98 12.30
CA SER A 370 -11.99 -6.83 12.40
C SER A 370 -12.70 -8.19 12.49
N ASP A 371 -12.22 -9.19 11.74
CA ASP A 371 -12.68 -10.58 11.81
C ASP A 371 -11.54 -11.51 12.24
N MET A 372 -11.53 -11.90 13.51
CA MET A 372 -10.51 -12.80 14.06
C MET A 372 -10.63 -14.25 13.55
N THR A 373 -11.75 -14.63 12.92
CA THR A 373 -11.90 -15.95 12.30
C THR A 373 -11.16 -16.07 10.97
N ALA A 374 -10.75 -14.95 10.39
CA ALA A 374 -9.90 -14.87 9.21
C ALA A 374 -8.40 -14.83 9.54
N MET A 375 -8.02 -14.83 10.84
CA MET A 375 -6.64 -14.68 11.32
C MET A 375 -6.16 -15.93 12.08
N PRO A 376 -5.87 -17.06 11.39
CA PRO A 376 -5.50 -18.29 12.04
C PRO A 376 -4.07 -18.25 12.63
N LYS A 377 -3.90 -18.81 13.84
CA LYS A 377 -2.63 -18.84 14.56
C LYS A 377 -1.53 -19.61 13.82
N ASN A 378 -1.88 -20.63 13.05
CA ASN A 378 -0.92 -21.45 12.31
C ASN A 378 -0.28 -20.73 11.11
N GLU A 379 -0.79 -19.57 10.70
CA GLU A 379 -0.20 -18.74 9.65
C GLU A 379 0.62 -17.55 10.20
N MET A 380 0.42 -17.22 11.48
CA MET A 380 0.96 -15.99 12.08
C MET A 380 2.48 -15.88 11.96
N GLU A 381 3.22 -16.94 12.29
CA GLU A 381 4.68 -16.91 12.28
C GLU A 381 5.23 -16.67 10.87
N GLY A 382 4.69 -17.37 9.86
CA GLY A 382 5.12 -17.22 8.48
C GLY A 382 4.82 -15.82 7.95
N VAL A 383 3.60 -15.29 8.22
CA VAL A 383 3.22 -13.95 7.80
C VAL A 383 4.02 -12.88 8.56
N ALA A 384 4.26 -13.06 9.86
CA ALA A 384 5.09 -12.13 10.63
C ALA A 384 6.52 -12.02 10.08
N TYR A 385 7.10 -13.13 9.62
CA TYR A 385 8.42 -13.14 9.01
C TYR A 385 8.42 -12.55 7.60
N HIS A 386 7.35 -12.74 6.84
CA HIS A 386 7.18 -12.15 5.51
C HIS A 386 7.03 -10.62 5.58
N GLU A 387 6.13 -10.10 6.43
CA GLU A 387 5.91 -8.66 6.57
C GLU A 387 7.04 -7.97 7.36
N GLY A 388 7.62 -8.68 8.32
CA GLY A 388 8.66 -8.18 9.21
C GLY A 388 10.06 -8.58 8.78
N ASN A 389 10.72 -9.31 9.67
CA ASN A 389 12.07 -9.79 9.50
C ASN A 389 12.09 -11.33 9.36
N PRO A 390 12.85 -11.87 8.39
CA PRO A 390 13.75 -11.21 7.43
C PRO A 390 13.06 -10.73 6.14
N GLY A 391 11.74 -10.61 6.08
CA GLY A 391 10.96 -10.27 4.90
C GLY A 391 11.00 -8.78 4.52
N HIS A 392 9.81 -8.20 4.25
CA HIS A 392 9.66 -6.85 3.73
C HIS A 392 10.38 -5.78 4.54
N HIS A 393 10.24 -5.79 5.87
CA HIS A 393 10.90 -4.79 6.70
C HIS A 393 12.42 -4.81 6.53
N MET A 394 13.05 -5.97 6.63
CA MET A 394 14.50 -6.08 6.50
C MET A 394 14.97 -5.68 5.10
N GLN A 395 14.34 -6.21 4.06
CA GLN A 395 14.72 -5.95 2.68
C GLN A 395 14.61 -4.47 2.32
N ILE A 396 13.47 -3.85 2.62
CA ILE A 396 13.19 -2.46 2.25
C ILE A 396 14.02 -1.50 3.10
N SER A 397 14.11 -1.71 4.42
CA SER A 397 14.88 -0.84 5.29
C SER A 397 16.37 -0.85 4.94
N ILE A 398 16.97 -2.02 4.73
CA ILE A 398 18.37 -2.11 4.29
C ILE A 398 18.57 -1.39 2.95
N ALA A 399 17.66 -1.61 1.97
CA ALA A 399 17.76 -0.95 0.67
C ALA A 399 17.72 0.59 0.81
N GLN A 400 16.82 1.12 1.65
CA GLN A 400 16.69 2.55 1.91
C GLN A 400 17.89 3.16 2.63
N GLU A 401 18.57 2.40 3.47
CA GLU A 401 19.73 2.83 4.26
C GLU A 401 21.04 2.83 3.46
N LEU A 402 21.07 2.25 2.26
CA LEU A 402 22.26 2.23 1.42
C LEU A 402 22.59 3.63 0.88
N THR A 403 23.78 4.14 1.23
CA THR A 403 24.26 5.47 0.81
C THR A 403 25.27 5.39 -0.34
N SER A 404 25.78 4.21 -0.67
CA SER A 404 26.81 3.99 -1.71
C SER A 404 26.24 3.80 -3.12
N ILE A 405 24.92 3.73 -3.27
CA ILE A 405 24.23 3.54 -4.54
C ILE A 405 23.35 4.75 -4.88
N PRO A 406 23.02 4.97 -6.16
CA PRO A 406 22.09 6.05 -6.56
C PRO A 406 20.73 5.92 -5.87
N GLN A 407 20.15 7.04 -5.44
CA GLN A 407 18.91 7.09 -4.66
C GLN A 407 17.74 6.38 -5.36
N PHE A 408 17.63 6.41 -6.68
CA PHE A 408 16.55 5.71 -7.38
C PHE A 408 16.57 4.20 -7.12
N ARG A 409 17.74 3.59 -6.90
CA ARG A 409 17.86 2.16 -6.56
C ARG A 409 17.33 1.85 -5.16
N THR A 410 17.45 2.76 -4.22
CA THR A 410 16.94 2.58 -2.84
C THR A 410 15.40 2.56 -2.79
N GLN A 411 14.75 3.02 -3.86
CA GLN A 411 13.30 3.08 -4.01
C GLN A 411 12.78 2.18 -5.16
N ALA A 412 13.68 1.43 -5.81
CA ALA A 412 13.28 0.49 -6.84
C ALA A 412 12.54 -0.69 -6.23
N ASN A 413 11.40 -1.04 -6.82
CA ASN A 413 10.63 -2.21 -6.44
C ASN A 413 10.51 -3.17 -7.63
N PHE A 414 10.83 -4.43 -7.38
CA PHE A 414 10.65 -5.54 -8.31
C PHE A 414 9.81 -6.59 -7.59
N THR A 415 8.57 -6.79 -8.04
CA THR A 415 7.60 -7.66 -7.37
C THR A 415 8.16 -9.07 -7.14
N ALA A 416 8.81 -9.67 -8.15
CA ALA A 416 9.41 -10.99 -8.01
C ALA A 416 10.48 -11.06 -6.91
N TYR A 417 11.19 -9.96 -6.66
CA TYR A 417 12.17 -9.88 -5.57
C TYR A 417 11.51 -9.62 -4.23
N SER A 418 10.60 -8.65 -4.14
CA SER A 418 9.91 -8.29 -2.89
C SER A 418 9.09 -9.45 -2.32
N GLU A 419 8.34 -10.13 -3.20
CA GLU A 419 7.43 -11.22 -2.80
C GLU A 419 8.12 -12.59 -2.78
N GLY A 420 9.22 -12.73 -3.50
CA GLY A 420 9.96 -14.00 -3.58
C GLY A 420 11.05 -14.17 -2.53
N TRP A 421 11.40 -13.09 -1.85
CA TRP A 421 12.39 -13.10 -0.75
C TRP A 421 11.74 -13.68 0.51
#